data_e11e09bbc38dfcc0c536af6088029fb5
#
_entry.id   e11e09bbc38dfcc0c536af6088029fb5
#
_cell.length_a   1.000
_cell.length_b   1.000
_cell.length_c   1.000
_cell.angle_alpha   90.00
_cell.angle_beta   90.00
_cell.angle_gamma   90.00
#
_symmetry.space_group_name_H-M   'P 1'
#
loop_
_entity.id
_entity.type
_entity.pdbx_description
1 polymer ?
#
loop_
_entity_poly.entity_id
_entity_poly.type
_entity_poly.pdbx_seq_one_letter_code
_entity_poly.pdbx_strand_id
1 'polypeptide(L)'
;MWNAGELASFELPLVNAEQSAQHATPDYYYRLAVRPIFKSYPIYAPGHEPAGYMDWLAQQEPALAFDASTLHSDAEWIAAGETVFDAPLGYGATFTPARVRDRDWYAHNQVPVTKDGRMPFARYVIRTKGVVDVGSGSCLMCHARVMPDGTFLKGAQGNFPSDRIVGDNLRRQAAVTNDAAALLDGVRLGQRTFFSMPWLKPDPIARVATMTIDEIASVYEAIPPGASTRVNLSLFAPAQIPDLIGVRDRRFLDHTGLVQQRSIADLMRYIAIVQGANAFDRFGEFLLVDPVPDPTKMDRYSDEQLYALGRYLYSLEPPSNPNPPNATTAADGRRVFSREGCNACHTAPLYTSNTLTPSDGFIVPGDHLKRYGIINRSVGTDPELALRTRKGTGYYKVPSLKGVWYRGPFQHAGAVRTLEEWFDPARLGRVPGHRFGLTLTPADRRALVAFIETL
;
A
#
# COMPACT_ATOMS: atom_id res chain seq x y z
N MET A 1 13.05 -1.43 19.11
CA MET A 1 13.42 -1.18 17.70
C MET A 1 13.34 0.31 17.33
N TRP A 2 12.53 1.11 18.01
CA TRP A 2 12.34 2.55 17.80
C TRP A 2 13.37 3.34 18.61
N ASN A 3 14.48 3.72 18.01
CA ASN A 3 15.53 4.51 18.65
C ASN A 3 16.05 5.61 17.72
N ALA A 4 16.57 6.68 18.30
CA ALA A 4 16.91 7.90 17.56
C ALA A 4 18.00 7.69 16.50
N GLY A 5 19.02 6.87 16.80
CA GLY A 5 20.13 6.63 15.87
C GLY A 5 19.68 5.88 14.61
N GLU A 6 18.83 4.89 14.77
CA GLU A 6 18.26 4.13 13.64
C GLU A 6 17.26 4.99 12.85
N LEU A 7 16.38 5.73 13.53
CA LEU A 7 15.42 6.63 12.88
C LEU A 7 16.10 7.69 12.01
N ALA A 8 17.27 8.18 12.43
CA ALA A 8 18.03 9.18 11.68
C ALA A 8 18.67 8.63 10.38
N SER A 9 18.76 7.32 10.21
CA SER A 9 19.55 6.70 9.14
C SER A 9 18.80 5.73 8.22
N PHE A 10 17.56 5.35 8.56
CA PHE A 10 16.85 4.33 7.78
C PHE A 10 16.09 4.89 6.58
N GLU A 11 15.73 6.17 6.58
CA GLU A 11 15.10 6.85 5.44
C GLU A 11 16.12 7.64 4.61
N LEU A 12 15.86 7.72 3.29
CA LEU A 12 16.52 8.69 2.44
C LEU A 12 15.93 10.07 2.70
N PRO A 13 16.74 11.15 2.57
CA PRO A 13 16.20 12.49 2.66
C PRO A 13 15.20 12.76 1.54
N LEU A 14 14.21 13.59 1.81
CA LEU A 14 13.31 14.11 0.78
C LEU A 14 14.06 15.05 -0.17
N VAL A 15 13.45 15.36 -1.32
CA VAL A 15 13.97 16.32 -2.30
C VAL A 15 14.38 17.64 -1.64
N ASN A 16 13.58 18.15 -0.71
CA ASN A 16 13.96 19.19 0.24
C ASN A 16 14.32 18.53 1.56
N ALA A 17 15.62 18.32 1.80
CA ALA A 17 16.13 17.58 2.94
C ALA A 17 15.72 18.16 4.30
N GLU A 18 15.59 19.50 4.39
CA GLU A 18 15.14 20.19 5.60
C GLU A 18 13.69 19.83 5.99
N GLN A 19 12.92 19.37 5.02
CA GLN A 19 11.54 18.91 5.21
C GLN A 19 11.42 17.39 5.32
N SER A 20 12.53 16.67 5.50
CA SER A 20 12.48 15.24 5.78
C SER A 20 11.76 14.95 7.10
N ALA A 21 11.09 13.80 7.17
CA ALA A 21 10.26 13.47 8.33
C ALA A 21 11.09 13.41 9.62
N GLN A 22 10.60 14.09 10.64
CA GLN A 22 11.04 13.93 12.02
C GLN A 22 9.98 13.10 12.74
N HIS A 23 10.34 11.86 13.06
CA HIS A 23 9.43 10.93 13.73
C HIS A 23 9.31 11.20 15.23
N ALA A 24 8.28 10.64 15.84
CA ALA A 24 8.09 10.64 17.28
C ALA A 24 9.35 10.18 18.03
N THR A 25 9.69 10.86 19.13
CA THR A 25 10.82 10.43 19.97
C THR A 25 10.58 9.04 20.56
N PRO A 26 11.63 8.28 20.89
CA PRO A 26 11.46 6.98 21.56
C PRO A 26 10.61 7.06 22.83
N ASP A 27 10.83 8.08 23.67
CA ASP A 27 10.06 8.29 24.90
C ASP A 27 8.57 8.52 24.63
N TYR A 28 8.23 9.25 23.58
CA TYR A 28 6.85 9.46 23.19
C TYR A 28 6.26 8.14 22.63
N TYR A 29 6.95 7.50 21.69
CA TYR A 29 6.49 6.29 21.03
C TYR A 29 6.20 5.14 22.00
N TYR A 30 7.10 4.90 22.95
CA TYR A 30 6.93 3.82 23.93
C TYR A 30 5.92 4.13 25.05
N ARG A 31 5.42 5.38 25.16
CA ARG A 31 4.26 5.71 26.00
C ARG A 31 2.91 5.43 25.35
N LEU A 32 2.87 5.21 24.04
CA LEU A 32 1.65 4.77 23.36
C LEU A 32 1.24 3.40 23.90
N ALA A 33 -0.07 3.20 24.11
CA ALA A 33 -0.57 1.90 24.55
C ALA A 33 -0.29 0.82 23.50
N VAL A 34 -0.03 -0.39 23.96
CA VAL A 34 0.10 -1.53 23.03
C VAL A 34 -1.29 -1.91 22.53
N ARG A 35 -1.43 -1.98 21.21
CA ARG A 35 -2.68 -2.34 20.54
C ARG A 35 -3.07 -3.78 20.86
N PRO A 36 -4.27 -4.05 21.38
CA PRO A 36 -4.76 -5.41 21.54
C PRO A 36 -5.09 -6.03 20.17
N ILE A 37 -4.61 -7.24 19.94
CA ILE A 37 -4.95 -8.03 18.75
C ILE A 37 -6.07 -8.98 19.13
N PHE A 38 -7.31 -8.63 18.74
CA PHE A 38 -8.47 -9.46 18.99
C PHE A 38 -8.60 -10.59 17.97
N LYS A 39 -9.17 -11.71 18.41
CA LYS A 39 -9.63 -12.78 17.51
C LYS A 39 -10.62 -12.20 16.51
N SER A 40 -10.40 -12.48 15.23
CA SER A 40 -11.24 -11.97 14.16
C SER A 40 -11.88 -13.10 13.34
N TYR A 41 -13.00 -12.78 12.71
CA TYR A 41 -13.84 -13.74 12.00
C TYR A 41 -14.09 -13.25 10.57
N PRO A 42 -14.29 -14.17 9.60
CA PRO A 42 -14.52 -13.79 8.22
C PRO A 42 -15.82 -13.00 8.04
N ILE A 43 -15.84 -12.13 7.03
CA ILE A 43 -17.06 -11.50 6.51
C ILE A 43 -17.43 -12.25 5.25
N TYR A 44 -18.69 -12.65 5.14
CA TYR A 44 -19.24 -13.26 3.95
C TYR A 44 -20.04 -12.23 3.13
N ALA A 45 -19.89 -12.29 1.82
CA ALA A 45 -20.71 -11.47 0.93
C ALA A 45 -22.19 -11.88 1.00
N PRO A 46 -23.13 -10.99 0.63
CA PRO A 46 -24.56 -11.28 0.68
C PRO A 46 -24.94 -12.55 -0.09
N GLY A 47 -25.63 -13.45 0.57
CA GLY A 47 -26.03 -14.77 0.04
C GLY A 47 -25.01 -15.89 0.25
N HIS A 48 -23.85 -15.62 0.84
CA HIS A 48 -22.84 -16.63 1.18
C HIS A 48 -22.64 -16.81 2.69
N GLU A 49 -23.26 -15.96 3.50
CA GLU A 49 -23.18 -16.04 4.96
C GLU A 49 -23.85 -17.34 5.44
N PRO A 50 -23.19 -18.13 6.32
CA PRO A 50 -23.79 -19.32 6.92
C PRO A 50 -25.04 -18.96 7.73
N ALA A 51 -26.03 -19.83 7.72
CA ALA A 51 -27.26 -19.62 8.51
C ALA A 51 -26.92 -19.47 10.01
N GLY A 52 -27.48 -18.44 10.66
CA GLY A 52 -27.25 -18.15 12.08
C GLY A 52 -25.86 -17.58 12.41
N TYR A 53 -25.07 -17.21 11.43
CA TYR A 53 -23.68 -16.76 11.64
C TYR A 53 -23.58 -15.52 12.52
N MET A 54 -24.44 -14.52 12.34
CA MET A 54 -24.43 -13.29 13.17
C MET A 54 -24.84 -13.58 14.62
N ASP A 55 -25.82 -14.48 14.83
CA ASP A 55 -26.24 -14.90 16.17
C ASP A 55 -25.11 -15.68 16.86
N TRP A 56 -24.42 -16.53 16.11
CA TRP A 56 -23.25 -17.24 16.59
C TRP A 56 -22.11 -16.28 16.96
N LEU A 57 -21.83 -15.27 16.13
CA LEU A 57 -20.83 -14.23 16.43
C LEU A 57 -21.19 -13.46 17.72
N ALA A 58 -22.45 -13.08 17.89
CA ALA A 58 -22.90 -12.35 19.08
C ALA A 58 -22.74 -13.16 20.39
N GLN A 59 -22.66 -14.48 20.28
CA GLN A 59 -22.43 -15.38 21.41
C GLN A 59 -20.95 -15.58 21.77
N GLN A 60 -20.02 -15.14 20.88
CA GLN A 60 -18.59 -15.30 21.14
C GLN A 60 -18.11 -14.36 22.25
N GLU A 61 -17.16 -14.85 23.05
CA GLU A 61 -16.48 -14.02 24.04
C GLU A 61 -15.37 -13.19 23.37
N PRO A 62 -15.11 -11.96 23.86
CA PRO A 62 -13.91 -11.22 23.51
C PRO A 62 -12.65 -12.05 23.81
N ALA A 63 -11.79 -12.19 22.85
CA ALA A 63 -10.56 -12.96 23.01
C ALA A 63 -9.38 -12.28 22.31
N LEU A 64 -8.23 -12.22 22.97
CA LEU A 64 -6.97 -11.80 22.37
C LEU A 64 -6.37 -12.97 21.58
N ALA A 65 -5.79 -12.65 20.44
CA ALA A 65 -5.23 -13.64 19.49
C ALA A 65 -3.70 -13.55 19.38
N PHE A 66 -3.06 -12.70 20.18
CA PHE A 66 -1.60 -12.55 20.17
C PHE A 66 -1.08 -12.52 21.61
N ASP A 67 -0.18 -13.45 21.90
CA ASP A 67 0.58 -13.50 23.14
C ASP A 67 2.02 -13.95 22.81
N ALA A 68 2.99 -13.02 22.88
CA ALA A 68 4.37 -13.30 22.54
C ALA A 68 5.03 -14.33 23.49
N SER A 69 4.56 -14.47 24.72
CA SER A 69 5.10 -15.41 25.70
C SER A 69 4.88 -16.88 25.33
N THR A 70 3.95 -17.15 24.41
CA THR A 70 3.61 -18.51 23.94
C THR A 70 4.36 -18.90 22.65
N LEU A 71 5.17 -18.01 22.07
CA LEU A 71 5.80 -18.21 20.78
C LEU A 71 7.26 -18.68 20.97
N HIS A 72 7.55 -19.95 20.63
CA HIS A 72 8.83 -20.60 20.87
C HIS A 72 9.57 -21.05 19.60
N SER A 73 8.88 -21.08 18.45
CA SER A 73 9.43 -21.50 17.17
C SER A 73 9.20 -20.47 16.05
N ASP A 74 10.00 -20.54 15.01
CA ASP A 74 9.82 -19.71 13.81
C ASP A 74 8.43 -19.84 13.18
N ALA A 75 7.89 -21.05 13.16
CA ALA A 75 6.57 -21.32 12.62
C ALA A 75 5.46 -20.62 13.44
N GLU A 76 5.58 -20.62 14.77
CA GLU A 76 4.64 -19.91 15.65
C GLU A 76 4.73 -18.39 15.46
N TRP A 77 5.95 -17.84 15.35
CA TRP A 77 6.14 -16.43 15.05
C TRP A 77 5.52 -16.03 13.71
N ILE A 78 5.68 -16.86 12.66
CA ILE A 78 5.08 -16.63 11.34
C ILE A 78 3.54 -16.68 11.43
N ALA A 79 2.97 -17.67 12.11
CA ALA A 79 1.52 -17.80 12.27
C ALA A 79 0.91 -16.63 13.09
N ALA A 80 1.61 -16.22 14.17
CA ALA A 80 1.22 -15.03 14.93
C ALA A 80 1.32 -13.76 14.09
N GLY A 81 2.32 -13.66 13.20
CA GLY A 81 2.48 -12.57 12.25
C GLY A 81 1.35 -12.51 11.22
N GLU A 82 0.85 -13.65 10.74
CA GLU A 82 -0.36 -13.70 9.92
C GLU A 82 -1.58 -13.19 10.66
N THR A 83 -1.71 -13.52 11.94
CA THR A 83 -2.78 -12.99 12.80
C THR A 83 -2.71 -11.46 12.92
N VAL A 84 -1.51 -10.90 13.11
CA VAL A 84 -1.31 -9.44 13.14
C VAL A 84 -1.59 -8.80 11.78
N PHE A 85 -1.24 -9.47 10.66
CA PHE A 85 -1.54 -9.01 9.31
C PHE A 85 -3.05 -8.88 9.06
N ASP A 86 -3.83 -9.80 9.58
CA ASP A 86 -5.30 -9.81 9.48
C ASP A 86 -5.98 -8.83 10.45
N ALA A 87 -5.30 -8.42 11.51
CA ALA A 87 -5.89 -7.64 12.60
C ALA A 87 -6.27 -6.22 12.17
N PRO A 88 -7.51 -5.79 12.45
CA PRO A 88 -7.96 -4.43 12.14
C PRO A 88 -7.24 -3.36 12.96
N LEU A 89 -7.12 -2.16 12.36
CA LEU A 89 -6.63 -0.94 13.03
C LEU A 89 -7.74 -0.11 13.65
N GLY A 90 -8.93 -0.15 13.07
CA GLY A 90 -10.06 0.65 13.49
C GLY A 90 -11.39 -0.11 13.40
N TYR A 91 -12.40 0.40 14.08
CA TYR A 91 -13.69 -0.24 14.19
C TYR A 91 -14.83 0.75 13.92
N GLY A 92 -15.81 0.34 13.18
CA GLY A 92 -17.17 0.89 13.16
C GLY A 92 -17.51 1.99 12.16
N ALA A 93 -16.73 3.06 12.00
CA ALA A 93 -17.28 4.26 11.32
C ALA A 93 -17.49 4.08 9.79
N THR A 94 -16.56 3.45 9.09
CA THR A 94 -16.61 3.30 7.63
C THR A 94 -17.34 2.02 7.21
N PHE A 95 -17.20 0.96 8.01
CA PHE A 95 -17.80 -0.34 7.75
C PHE A 95 -18.64 -0.76 8.96
N THR A 96 -19.92 -0.95 8.74
CA THR A 96 -20.85 -1.50 9.74
C THR A 96 -21.28 -2.90 9.32
N PRO A 97 -21.79 -3.75 10.24
CA PRO A 97 -22.35 -5.05 9.87
C PRO A 97 -23.45 -4.95 8.81
N ALA A 98 -24.29 -3.92 8.86
CA ALA A 98 -25.32 -3.68 7.83
C ALA A 98 -24.69 -3.39 6.47
N ARG A 99 -23.64 -2.55 6.43
CA ARG A 99 -22.97 -2.16 5.19
C ARG A 99 -22.29 -3.34 4.48
N VAL A 100 -21.54 -4.15 5.22
CA VAL A 100 -20.83 -5.30 4.64
C VAL A 100 -21.74 -6.49 4.30
N ARG A 101 -23.04 -6.37 4.56
CA ARG A 101 -24.10 -7.30 4.17
C ARG A 101 -25.06 -6.72 3.12
N ASP A 102 -24.78 -5.51 2.62
CA ASP A 102 -25.59 -4.81 1.63
C ASP A 102 -25.12 -5.19 0.20
N ARG A 103 -25.97 -5.90 -0.55
CA ARG A 103 -25.67 -6.35 -1.92
C ARG A 103 -25.39 -5.18 -2.87
N ASP A 104 -26.11 -4.07 -2.72
CA ASP A 104 -25.97 -2.92 -3.60
C ASP A 104 -24.65 -2.21 -3.37
N TRP A 105 -24.14 -2.22 -2.13
CA TRP A 105 -22.82 -1.70 -1.82
C TRP A 105 -21.69 -2.48 -2.51
N TYR A 106 -21.79 -3.83 -2.56
CA TYR A 106 -20.81 -4.66 -3.29
C TYR A 106 -20.84 -4.36 -4.78
N ALA A 107 -22.02 -4.29 -5.38
CA ALA A 107 -22.19 -4.03 -6.80
C ALA A 107 -21.71 -2.62 -7.19
N HIS A 108 -22.11 -1.60 -6.44
CA HIS A 108 -21.74 -0.21 -6.67
C HIS A 108 -20.22 0.00 -6.57
N ASN A 109 -19.61 -0.53 -5.53
CA ASN A 109 -18.17 -0.35 -5.29
C ASN A 109 -17.29 -1.41 -5.98
N GLN A 110 -17.89 -2.41 -6.63
CA GLN A 110 -17.16 -3.51 -7.29
C GLN A 110 -16.22 -4.25 -6.33
N VAL A 111 -16.71 -4.55 -5.12
CA VAL A 111 -15.92 -5.22 -4.07
C VAL A 111 -15.66 -6.66 -4.46
N PRO A 112 -14.39 -7.09 -4.57
CA PRO A 112 -14.07 -8.48 -4.93
C PRO A 112 -14.46 -9.46 -3.82
N VAL A 113 -14.93 -10.65 -4.24
CA VAL A 113 -15.36 -11.73 -3.36
C VAL A 113 -14.60 -13.00 -3.75
N THR A 114 -14.12 -13.74 -2.77
CA THR A 114 -13.42 -15.01 -2.99
C THR A 114 -14.39 -16.11 -3.50
N LYS A 115 -13.84 -17.18 -4.08
CA LYS A 115 -14.64 -18.31 -4.60
C LYS A 115 -15.53 -18.99 -3.55
N ASP A 116 -15.18 -18.88 -2.27
CA ASP A 116 -15.96 -19.38 -1.14
C ASP A 116 -16.87 -18.31 -0.51
N GLY A 117 -17.10 -17.20 -1.21
CA GLY A 117 -18.06 -16.17 -0.83
C GLY A 117 -17.59 -15.21 0.25
N ARG A 118 -16.30 -15.17 0.61
CA ARG A 118 -15.79 -14.23 1.61
C ARG A 118 -15.41 -12.88 1.00
N MET A 119 -15.59 -11.81 1.77
CA MET A 119 -15.02 -10.49 1.57
C MET A 119 -13.81 -10.36 2.49
N PRO A 120 -12.58 -10.55 1.99
CA PRO A 120 -11.42 -10.77 2.85
C PRO A 120 -10.76 -9.50 3.39
N PHE A 121 -11.19 -8.30 2.96
CA PHE A 121 -10.51 -7.03 3.21
C PHE A 121 -10.86 -6.36 4.55
N ALA A 122 -11.87 -6.88 5.24
CA ALA A 122 -12.25 -6.50 6.59
C ALA A 122 -12.64 -7.75 7.38
N ARG A 123 -12.79 -7.63 8.70
CA ARG A 123 -13.05 -8.76 9.59
C ARG A 123 -14.11 -8.40 10.61
N TYR A 124 -14.95 -9.37 11.02
CA TYR A 124 -15.73 -9.22 12.23
C TYR A 124 -14.84 -9.42 13.46
N VAL A 125 -15.08 -8.63 14.50
CA VAL A 125 -14.38 -8.70 15.78
C VAL A 125 -15.37 -8.57 16.91
N ILE A 126 -15.17 -9.34 17.98
CA ILE A 126 -15.95 -9.23 19.22
C ILE A 126 -15.03 -8.59 20.27
N ARG A 127 -15.25 -7.31 20.56
CA ARG A 127 -14.53 -6.57 21.61
C ARG A 127 -15.34 -6.47 22.90
N THR A 128 -16.65 -6.58 22.77
CA THR A 128 -17.61 -6.63 23.87
C THR A 128 -18.61 -7.72 23.56
N LYS A 129 -18.92 -8.58 24.53
CA LYS A 129 -19.89 -9.66 24.37
C LYS A 129 -21.24 -9.13 23.86
N GLY A 130 -21.78 -9.78 22.83
CA GLY A 130 -23.04 -9.38 22.19
C GLY A 130 -22.91 -8.29 21.14
N VAL A 131 -21.74 -7.68 20.96
CA VAL A 131 -21.49 -6.63 19.97
C VAL A 131 -20.56 -7.16 18.87
N VAL A 132 -21.05 -7.20 17.64
CA VAL A 132 -20.27 -7.58 16.46
C VAL A 132 -19.76 -6.31 15.78
N ASP A 133 -18.49 -6.02 15.92
CA ASP A 133 -17.82 -4.91 15.25
C ASP A 133 -17.32 -5.34 13.87
N VAL A 134 -17.29 -4.40 12.91
CA VAL A 134 -16.52 -4.55 11.68
C VAL A 134 -15.22 -3.81 11.84
N GLY A 135 -14.13 -4.55 11.75
CA GLY A 135 -12.80 -3.98 11.79
C GLY A 135 -12.20 -3.83 10.38
N SER A 136 -11.56 -2.69 10.15
CA SER A 136 -10.92 -2.31 8.89
C SER A 136 -9.53 -1.73 9.08
N GLY A 137 -8.88 -1.35 7.99
CA GLY A 137 -7.54 -0.75 8.04
C GLY A 137 -6.40 -1.75 8.26
N SER A 138 -6.68 -3.08 8.31
CA SER A 138 -5.64 -4.11 8.37
C SER A 138 -4.76 -4.12 7.12
N CYS A 139 -3.65 -4.87 7.17
CA CYS A 139 -2.81 -5.09 6.00
C CYS A 139 -3.58 -5.74 4.84
N LEU A 140 -4.59 -6.58 5.14
CA LEU A 140 -5.49 -7.20 4.15
C LEU A 140 -6.14 -6.18 3.22
N MET A 141 -6.51 -5.01 3.72
CA MET A 141 -7.24 -4.02 2.92
C MET A 141 -6.43 -3.53 1.73
N CYS A 142 -5.10 -3.40 1.90
CA CYS A 142 -4.21 -2.92 0.84
C CYS A 142 -3.36 -4.03 0.23
N HIS A 143 -2.99 -5.06 1.01
CA HIS A 143 -2.02 -6.08 0.60
C HIS A 143 -2.64 -7.48 0.55
N ALA A 144 -3.83 -7.58 -0.03
CA ALA A 144 -4.46 -8.84 -0.39
C ALA A 144 -5.23 -8.68 -1.70
N ARG A 145 -5.21 -9.71 -2.52
CA ARG A 145 -5.82 -9.72 -3.85
C ARG A 145 -6.77 -10.89 -4.00
N VAL A 146 -7.93 -10.62 -4.54
CA VAL A 146 -8.82 -11.65 -5.06
C VAL A 146 -8.63 -11.72 -6.57
N MET A 147 -8.19 -12.87 -7.06
CA MET A 147 -7.97 -13.13 -8.49
C MET A 147 -9.30 -13.30 -9.23
N PRO A 148 -9.32 -13.19 -10.57
CA PRO A 148 -10.56 -13.35 -11.35
C PRO A 148 -11.28 -14.69 -11.13
N ASP A 149 -10.54 -15.76 -10.79
CA ASP A 149 -11.09 -17.08 -10.45
C ASP A 149 -11.55 -17.19 -8.98
N GLY A 150 -11.50 -16.09 -8.23
CA GLY A 150 -11.82 -16.03 -6.80
C GLY A 150 -10.73 -16.55 -5.86
N THR A 151 -9.55 -16.90 -6.36
CA THR A 151 -8.40 -17.27 -5.53
C THR A 151 -7.92 -16.04 -4.73
N PHE A 152 -7.56 -16.25 -3.46
CA PHE A 152 -7.14 -15.20 -2.56
C PHE A 152 -5.63 -15.25 -2.30
N LEU A 153 -4.93 -14.14 -2.51
CA LEU A 153 -3.49 -14.00 -2.32
C LEU A 153 -3.19 -12.93 -1.26
N LYS A 154 -2.72 -13.35 -0.09
CA LYS A 154 -2.22 -12.45 0.96
C LYS A 154 -0.82 -11.95 0.61
N GLY A 155 -0.53 -10.70 0.95
CA GLY A 155 0.74 -10.03 0.65
C GLY A 155 0.83 -9.45 -0.76
N ALA A 156 -0.04 -9.87 -1.69
CA ALA A 156 -0.07 -9.37 -3.07
C ALA A 156 -0.49 -7.90 -3.13
N GLN A 157 -0.18 -7.24 -4.25
CA GLN A 157 -0.77 -5.94 -4.59
C GLN A 157 -2.29 -6.05 -4.53
N GLY A 158 -2.91 -5.39 -3.56
CA GLY A 158 -4.33 -5.52 -3.28
C GLY A 158 -5.20 -4.92 -4.38
N ASN A 159 -6.44 -5.37 -4.44
CA ASN A 159 -7.46 -4.84 -5.37
C ASN A 159 -8.77 -4.47 -4.69
N PHE A 160 -8.73 -4.19 -3.39
CA PHE A 160 -9.86 -3.61 -2.68
C PHE A 160 -10.06 -2.16 -3.13
N PRO A 161 -11.28 -1.74 -3.52
CA PRO A 161 -11.56 -0.42 -4.06
C PRO A 161 -11.68 0.65 -2.95
N SER A 162 -10.68 0.78 -2.08
CA SER A 162 -10.73 1.62 -0.88
C SER A 162 -11.05 3.09 -1.19
N ASP A 163 -10.40 3.65 -2.20
CA ASP A 163 -10.57 5.05 -2.55
C ASP A 163 -11.96 5.31 -3.17
N ARG A 164 -12.46 4.37 -4.00
CA ARG A 164 -13.82 4.43 -4.50
C ARG A 164 -14.86 4.44 -3.38
N ILE A 165 -14.64 3.62 -2.34
CA ILE A 165 -15.50 3.60 -1.15
C ILE A 165 -15.40 4.91 -0.36
N VAL A 166 -14.25 5.56 -0.31
CA VAL A 166 -14.11 6.90 0.28
C VAL A 166 -14.98 7.90 -0.49
N GLY A 167 -14.92 7.91 -1.83
CA GLY A 167 -15.78 8.77 -2.67
C GLY A 167 -17.27 8.52 -2.46
N ASP A 168 -17.71 7.25 -2.48
CA ASP A 168 -19.10 6.86 -2.18
C ASP A 168 -19.55 7.35 -0.80
N ASN A 169 -18.70 7.18 0.23
CA ASN A 169 -19.02 7.64 1.58
C ASN A 169 -19.13 9.17 1.67
N LEU A 170 -18.29 9.93 0.97
CA LEU A 170 -18.40 11.39 0.92
C LEU A 170 -19.74 11.83 0.32
N ARG A 171 -20.18 11.21 -0.77
CA ARG A 171 -21.48 11.51 -1.40
C ARG A 171 -22.64 11.16 -0.47
N ARG A 172 -22.57 10.02 0.21
CA ARG A 172 -23.62 9.60 1.17
C ARG A 172 -23.70 10.55 2.36
N GLN A 173 -22.56 10.97 2.90
CA GLN A 173 -22.52 11.96 3.99
C GLN A 173 -23.11 13.30 3.53
N ALA A 174 -22.75 13.75 2.33
CA ALA A 174 -23.31 14.97 1.76
C ALA A 174 -24.83 14.91 1.55
N ALA A 175 -25.36 13.74 1.21
CA ALA A 175 -26.80 13.54 1.00
C ALA A 175 -27.65 13.57 2.29
N VAL A 176 -27.03 13.29 3.45
CA VAL A 176 -27.76 13.20 4.74
C VAL A 176 -27.39 14.28 5.75
N THR A 177 -26.33 15.06 5.47
CA THR A 177 -25.91 16.12 6.39
C THR A 177 -26.85 17.32 6.36
N ASN A 178 -27.10 17.90 7.52
CA ASN A 178 -27.79 19.19 7.65
C ASN A 178 -26.83 20.38 7.59
N ASP A 179 -25.49 20.15 7.58
CA ASP A 179 -24.44 21.17 7.54
C ASP A 179 -23.40 20.80 6.48
N ALA A 180 -23.67 21.13 5.23
CA ALA A 180 -22.78 20.88 4.12
C ALA A 180 -21.47 21.68 4.21
N ALA A 181 -21.49 22.86 4.85
CA ALA A 181 -20.31 23.68 5.02
C ALA A 181 -19.31 23.02 6.02
N ALA A 182 -19.79 22.63 7.17
CA ALA A 182 -18.98 21.92 8.17
C ALA A 182 -18.42 20.60 7.63
N LEU A 183 -19.20 19.85 6.85
CA LEU A 183 -18.73 18.64 6.18
C LEU A 183 -17.58 18.97 5.22
N LEU A 184 -17.74 19.98 4.36
CA LEU A 184 -16.72 20.38 3.40
C LEU A 184 -15.43 20.86 4.08
N ASP A 185 -15.54 21.62 5.17
CA ASP A 185 -14.38 22.09 5.95
C ASP A 185 -13.65 20.91 6.61
N GLY A 186 -14.39 19.94 7.15
CA GLY A 186 -13.81 18.70 7.69
C GLY A 186 -13.08 17.88 6.63
N VAL A 187 -13.64 17.75 5.43
CA VAL A 187 -13.02 17.09 4.29
C VAL A 187 -11.73 17.80 3.89
N ARG A 188 -11.75 19.14 3.76
CA ARG A 188 -10.55 19.95 3.41
C ARG A 188 -9.46 19.82 4.47
N LEU A 189 -9.82 19.82 5.74
CA LEU A 189 -8.87 19.58 6.84
C LEU A 189 -8.22 18.20 6.72
N GLY A 190 -9.00 17.16 6.43
CA GLY A 190 -8.49 15.82 6.16
C GLY A 190 -7.51 15.79 4.98
N GLN A 191 -7.85 16.47 3.85
CA GLN A 191 -6.95 16.56 2.69
C GLN A 191 -5.63 17.27 3.06
N ARG A 192 -5.70 18.36 3.83
CA ARG A 192 -4.51 19.05 4.33
C ARG A 192 -3.64 18.11 5.16
N THR A 193 -4.23 17.42 6.12
CA THR A 193 -3.53 16.49 6.99
C THR A 193 -2.84 15.39 6.18
N PHE A 194 -3.49 14.83 5.18
CA PHE A 194 -2.96 13.69 4.44
C PHE A 194 -1.95 14.06 3.35
N PHE A 195 -2.12 15.20 2.67
CA PHE A 195 -1.43 15.45 1.40
C PHE A 195 -0.76 16.82 1.25
N SER A 196 -1.01 17.82 2.13
CA SER A 196 -0.45 19.15 1.97
C SER A 196 1.07 19.15 2.11
N MET A 197 1.72 19.95 1.27
CA MET A 197 3.15 20.29 1.33
C MET A 197 3.27 21.82 1.26
N PRO A 198 3.01 22.54 2.38
CA PRO A 198 2.90 24.00 2.36
C PRO A 198 4.21 24.72 2.03
N TRP A 199 5.34 24.01 2.04
CA TRP A 199 6.64 24.53 1.58
C TRP A 199 6.81 24.52 0.06
N LEU A 200 5.94 23.83 -0.68
CA LEU A 200 5.89 23.89 -2.15
C LEU A 200 4.94 24.98 -2.64
N LYS A 201 5.31 25.62 -3.73
CA LYS A 201 4.48 26.64 -4.38
C LYS A 201 4.23 26.31 -5.84
N PRO A 202 2.99 25.99 -6.25
CA PRO A 202 1.81 25.81 -5.38
C PRO A 202 1.88 24.51 -4.57
N ASP A 203 1.16 24.49 -3.43
CA ASP A 203 0.93 23.25 -2.68
C ASP A 203 0.24 22.21 -3.61
N PRO A 204 0.68 20.95 -3.64
CA PRO A 204 0.09 19.90 -4.48
C PRO A 204 -1.43 19.76 -4.36
N ILE A 205 -2.00 20.10 -3.20
CA ILE A 205 -3.46 20.05 -2.99
C ILE A 205 -4.15 21.42 -3.04
N ALA A 206 -3.48 22.49 -3.48
CA ALA A 206 -4.03 23.86 -3.45
C ALA A 206 -5.43 23.95 -4.09
N ARG A 207 -5.69 23.21 -5.17
CA ARG A 207 -6.99 23.22 -5.85
C ARG A 207 -8.15 22.67 -5.02
N VAL A 208 -7.90 21.88 -3.97
CA VAL A 208 -8.95 21.37 -3.06
C VAL A 208 -9.70 22.51 -2.38
N ALA A 209 -9.07 23.65 -2.20
CA ALA A 209 -9.68 24.83 -1.57
C ALA A 209 -10.93 25.35 -2.35
N THR A 210 -11.01 25.08 -3.66
CA THR A 210 -12.13 25.51 -4.51
C THR A 210 -13.04 24.38 -4.93
N MET A 211 -12.70 23.13 -4.61
CA MET A 211 -13.49 21.96 -4.98
C MET A 211 -14.71 21.76 -4.07
N THR A 212 -15.78 21.29 -4.65
CA THR A 212 -16.95 20.76 -3.95
C THR A 212 -16.70 19.35 -3.41
N ILE A 213 -17.56 18.86 -2.51
CA ILE A 213 -17.50 17.47 -2.04
C ILE A 213 -17.64 16.48 -3.20
N ASP A 214 -18.53 16.78 -4.16
CA ASP A 214 -18.76 15.93 -5.33
C ASP A 214 -17.53 15.82 -6.23
N GLU A 215 -16.82 16.93 -6.47
CA GLU A 215 -15.57 16.93 -7.22
C GLU A 215 -14.46 16.18 -6.51
N ILE A 216 -14.34 16.33 -5.17
CA ILE A 216 -13.37 15.55 -4.36
C ILE A 216 -13.71 14.06 -4.41
N ALA A 217 -14.98 13.69 -4.23
CA ALA A 217 -15.46 12.31 -4.34
C ALA A 217 -15.11 11.69 -5.70
N SER A 218 -15.31 12.45 -6.78
CA SER A 218 -14.99 12.00 -8.14
C SER A 218 -13.50 11.73 -8.34
N VAL A 219 -12.61 12.49 -7.69
CA VAL A 219 -11.16 12.20 -7.72
C VAL A 219 -10.87 10.83 -7.08
N TYR A 220 -11.44 10.56 -5.91
CA TYR A 220 -11.29 9.28 -5.23
C TYR A 220 -11.84 8.11 -6.06
N GLU A 221 -13.04 8.27 -6.64
CA GLU A 221 -13.72 7.23 -7.44
C GLU A 221 -12.96 6.88 -8.73
N ALA A 222 -12.18 7.81 -9.26
CA ALA A 222 -11.35 7.59 -10.45
C ALA A 222 -10.10 6.74 -10.19
N ILE A 223 -9.71 6.55 -8.93
CA ILE A 223 -8.53 5.77 -8.58
C ILE A 223 -8.82 4.27 -8.78
N PRO A 224 -8.03 3.57 -9.61
CA PRO A 224 -8.30 2.17 -9.89
C PRO A 224 -7.96 1.28 -8.69
N PRO A 225 -8.67 0.16 -8.47
CA PRO A 225 -8.25 -0.87 -7.54
C PRO A 225 -6.81 -1.32 -7.81
N GLY A 226 -5.98 -1.38 -6.76
CA GLY A 226 -4.54 -1.66 -6.89
C GLY A 226 -3.65 -0.42 -6.86
N ALA A 227 -4.26 0.77 -6.86
CA ALA A 227 -3.64 2.04 -6.46
C ALA A 227 -4.45 2.66 -5.32
N SER A 228 -3.84 3.53 -4.55
CA SER A 228 -4.50 4.19 -3.42
C SER A 228 -3.83 5.52 -3.07
N THR A 229 -4.62 6.43 -2.53
CA THR A 229 -4.12 7.57 -1.78
C THR A 229 -3.85 7.14 -0.34
N ARG A 230 -2.71 7.53 0.21
CA ARG A 230 -2.40 7.32 1.63
C ARG A 230 -1.73 8.57 2.20
N VAL A 231 -1.72 8.66 3.52
CA VAL A 231 -0.99 9.71 4.24
C VAL A 231 0.44 9.83 3.68
N ASN A 232 0.86 11.05 3.44
CA ASN A 232 2.17 11.41 2.88
C ASN A 232 2.35 11.12 1.37
N LEU A 233 1.28 10.74 0.65
CA LEU A 233 1.26 10.64 -0.81
C LEU A 233 0.59 11.87 -1.45
N SER A 234 -0.26 11.68 -2.44
CA SER A 234 -1.01 12.75 -3.11
C SER A 234 -2.43 12.31 -3.41
N LEU A 235 -3.40 13.24 -3.31
CA LEU A 235 -4.76 13.01 -3.78
C LEU A 235 -4.82 12.86 -5.31
N PHE A 236 -3.98 13.61 -6.02
CA PHE A 236 -4.02 13.71 -7.49
C PHE A 236 -3.00 12.84 -8.21
N ALA A 237 -2.06 12.23 -7.45
CA ALA A 237 -1.10 11.26 -7.92
C ALA A 237 -1.10 10.07 -6.94
N PRO A 238 -2.10 9.18 -7.00
CA PRO A 238 -2.16 8.00 -6.15
C PRO A 238 -0.95 7.11 -6.42
N ALA A 239 -0.57 6.29 -5.44
CA ALA A 239 0.49 5.32 -5.64
C ALA A 239 -0.09 3.92 -5.86
N GLN A 240 0.52 3.16 -6.77
CA GLN A 240 0.30 1.72 -6.85
C GLN A 240 0.53 1.08 -5.48
N ILE A 241 -0.35 0.21 -5.04
CA ILE A 241 -0.16 -0.53 -3.80
C ILE A 241 1.02 -1.49 -3.98
N PRO A 242 2.08 -1.41 -3.15
CA PRO A 242 3.23 -2.29 -3.32
C PRO A 242 2.86 -3.74 -3.01
N ASP A 243 3.36 -4.67 -3.82
CA ASP A 243 3.37 -6.08 -3.52
C ASP A 243 4.34 -6.35 -2.35
N LEU A 244 3.93 -7.09 -1.33
CA LEU A 244 4.76 -7.46 -0.18
C LEU A 244 5.40 -8.86 -0.33
N ILE A 245 4.92 -9.68 -1.28
CA ILE A 245 5.49 -10.98 -1.55
C ILE A 245 6.93 -10.81 -2.04
N GLY A 246 7.88 -11.51 -1.43
CA GLY A 246 9.32 -11.35 -1.68
C GLY A 246 9.92 -10.04 -1.14
N VAL A 247 9.26 -9.37 -0.18
CA VAL A 247 9.76 -8.13 0.43
C VAL A 247 11.11 -8.33 1.14
N ARG A 248 11.40 -9.54 1.63
CA ARG A 248 12.65 -9.93 2.25
C ARG A 248 13.89 -9.56 1.41
N ASP A 249 13.77 -9.71 0.09
CA ASP A 249 14.89 -9.53 -0.84
C ASP A 249 15.02 -8.10 -1.39
N ARG A 250 14.19 -7.18 -0.92
CA ARG A 250 14.19 -5.78 -1.38
C ARG A 250 15.10 -4.92 -0.52
N ARG A 251 16.02 -4.22 -1.15
CA ARG A 251 16.91 -3.26 -0.49
C ARG A 251 16.20 -1.96 -0.13
N PHE A 252 15.20 -1.55 -0.94
CA PHE A 252 14.45 -0.32 -0.76
C PHE A 252 12.97 -0.60 -0.66
N LEU A 253 12.31 0.02 0.32
CA LEU A 253 10.85 0.02 0.46
C LEU A 253 10.28 1.35 -0.04
N ASP A 254 8.95 1.38 -0.25
CA ASP A 254 8.24 2.44 -0.95
C ASP A 254 8.61 2.56 -2.44
N HIS A 255 7.80 3.28 -3.25
CA HIS A 255 8.09 3.49 -4.68
C HIS A 255 9.31 4.38 -4.90
N THR A 256 9.46 5.37 -4.04
CA THR A 256 10.55 6.33 -4.08
C THR A 256 11.84 5.83 -3.42
N GLY A 257 11.83 4.58 -2.95
CA GLY A 257 12.95 4.04 -2.22
C GLY A 257 13.22 4.72 -0.90
N LEU A 258 12.20 5.34 -0.30
CA LEU A 258 12.32 6.14 0.92
C LEU A 258 13.05 5.41 2.03
N VAL A 259 12.74 4.14 2.26
CA VAL A 259 13.33 3.35 3.34
C VAL A 259 14.37 2.38 2.81
N GLN A 260 15.55 2.39 3.42
CA GLN A 260 16.58 1.36 3.22
C GLN A 260 16.27 0.17 4.14
N GLN A 261 16.01 -0.99 3.55
CA GLN A 261 15.81 -2.22 4.29
C GLN A 261 17.15 -2.94 4.47
N ARG A 262 17.81 -2.73 5.60
CA ARG A 262 19.08 -3.36 5.97
C ARG A 262 18.86 -4.62 6.82
N SER A 263 17.72 -4.65 7.53
CA SER A 263 17.32 -5.75 8.41
C SER A 263 15.80 -5.78 8.58
N ILE A 264 15.28 -6.82 9.22
CA ILE A 264 13.87 -6.92 9.61
C ILE A 264 13.43 -5.74 10.50
N ALA A 265 14.33 -5.14 11.28
CA ALA A 265 14.02 -4.00 12.14
C ALA A 265 13.67 -2.75 11.33
N ASP A 266 14.24 -2.54 10.14
CA ASP A 266 13.86 -1.45 9.25
C ASP A 266 12.45 -1.67 8.68
N LEU A 267 12.09 -2.91 8.33
CA LEU A 267 10.72 -3.25 7.95
C LEU A 267 9.75 -3.00 9.11
N MET A 268 10.10 -3.40 10.33
CA MET A 268 9.29 -3.17 11.54
C MET A 268 9.05 -1.67 11.76
N ARG A 269 10.09 -0.82 11.65
CA ARG A 269 9.96 0.65 11.75
C ARG A 269 9.04 1.20 10.68
N TYR A 270 9.23 0.77 9.42
CA TYR A 270 8.38 1.22 8.32
C TYR A 270 6.93 0.80 8.50
N ILE A 271 6.66 -0.42 8.95
CA ILE A 271 5.32 -0.88 9.31
C ILE A 271 4.72 0.02 10.41
N ALA A 272 5.47 0.28 11.49
CA ALA A 272 5.00 1.14 12.58
C ALA A 272 4.61 2.54 12.07
N ILE A 273 5.43 3.14 11.20
CA ILE A 273 5.17 4.45 10.59
C ILE A 273 3.87 4.40 9.77
N VAL A 274 3.75 3.48 8.83
CA VAL A 274 2.58 3.43 7.93
C VAL A 274 1.30 2.93 8.61
N GLN A 275 1.39 2.38 9.81
CA GLN A 275 0.26 1.87 10.60
C GLN A 275 -0.10 2.76 11.79
N GLY A 276 0.30 4.02 11.75
CA GLY A 276 -0.19 5.02 12.71
C GLY A 276 0.86 5.98 13.25
N ALA A 277 2.14 5.56 13.39
CA ALA A 277 3.15 6.44 13.97
C ALA A 277 3.43 7.69 13.13
N ASN A 278 3.14 7.66 11.81
CA ASN A 278 3.22 8.83 10.94
C ASN A 278 2.25 9.97 11.31
N ALA A 279 1.24 9.72 12.13
CA ALA A 279 0.38 10.79 12.64
C ALA A 279 1.14 11.78 13.53
N PHE A 280 2.29 11.37 14.06
CA PHE A 280 3.16 12.18 14.94
C PHE A 280 4.33 12.80 14.20
N ASP A 281 4.43 12.60 12.88
CA ASP A 281 5.53 13.13 12.09
C ASP A 281 5.45 14.64 11.95
N ARG A 282 6.64 15.27 11.97
CA ARG A 282 6.85 16.66 11.64
C ARG A 282 7.68 16.75 10.36
N PHE A 283 7.36 17.72 9.52
CA PHE A 283 8.08 18.06 8.29
C PHE A 283 8.52 19.54 8.36
N GLY A 284 9.70 19.81 8.85
CA GLY A 284 10.09 21.16 9.25
C GLY A 284 9.15 21.71 10.33
N GLU A 285 8.47 22.83 10.06
CA GLU A 285 7.46 23.39 10.97
C GLU A 285 6.04 22.82 10.79
N PHE A 286 5.83 21.95 9.79
CA PHE A 286 4.51 21.39 9.52
C PHE A 286 4.27 20.12 10.33
N LEU A 287 3.21 20.12 11.13
CA LEU A 287 2.69 18.95 11.84
C LEU A 287 1.51 18.36 11.07
N LEU A 288 1.44 17.02 10.96
CA LEU A 288 0.27 16.33 10.38
C LEU A 288 -0.97 16.58 11.21
N VAL A 289 -0.85 16.34 12.51
CA VAL A 289 -1.91 16.56 13.49
C VAL A 289 -1.40 17.60 14.51
N ASP A 290 -2.11 18.70 14.63
CA ASP A 290 -1.79 19.80 15.53
C ASP A 290 -3.01 20.12 16.41
N PRO A 291 -2.88 20.10 17.74
CA PRO A 291 -1.68 19.71 18.50
C PRO A 291 -1.35 18.23 18.41
N VAL A 292 -0.09 17.86 18.69
CA VAL A 292 0.34 16.46 18.76
C VAL A 292 -0.54 15.72 19.78
N PRO A 293 -1.14 14.56 19.41
CA PRO A 293 -2.06 13.84 20.27
C PRO A 293 -1.42 13.41 21.59
N ASP A 294 -2.24 13.36 22.65
CA ASP A 294 -1.84 12.74 23.91
C ASP A 294 -1.51 11.25 23.69
N PRO A 295 -0.28 10.80 24.00
CA PRO A 295 0.13 9.43 23.77
C PRO A 295 -0.72 8.41 24.52
N THR A 296 -1.35 8.76 25.65
CA THR A 296 -2.19 7.85 26.43
C THR A 296 -3.53 7.52 25.74
N LYS A 297 -3.91 8.29 24.72
CA LYS A 297 -5.15 8.12 23.94
C LYS A 297 -4.91 7.44 22.58
N MET A 298 -3.66 7.11 22.29
CA MET A 298 -3.25 6.51 21.03
C MET A 298 -2.63 5.14 21.30
N ASP A 299 -2.59 4.31 20.26
CA ASP A 299 -1.97 2.99 20.36
C ASP A 299 -0.90 2.75 19.29
N ARG A 300 -0.09 1.73 19.51
CA ARG A 300 0.92 1.23 18.59
C ARG A 300 0.95 -0.30 18.59
N TYR A 301 1.56 -0.88 17.58
CA TYR A 301 1.99 -2.27 17.70
C TYR A 301 3.15 -2.41 18.69
N SER A 302 3.20 -3.51 19.44
CA SER A 302 4.39 -3.86 20.22
C SER A 302 5.55 -4.26 19.30
N ASP A 303 6.77 -4.26 19.83
CA ASP A 303 7.94 -4.70 19.07
C ASP A 303 7.81 -6.19 18.68
N GLU A 304 7.20 -7.01 19.54
CA GLU A 304 6.90 -8.43 19.28
C GLU A 304 5.84 -8.62 18.19
N GLN A 305 4.78 -7.82 18.20
CA GLN A 305 3.76 -7.83 17.14
C GLN A 305 4.37 -7.44 15.78
N LEU A 306 5.23 -6.41 15.77
CA LEU A 306 5.94 -5.99 14.56
C LEU A 306 6.95 -7.03 14.09
N TYR A 307 7.64 -7.68 15.02
CA TYR A 307 8.57 -8.77 14.70
C TYR A 307 7.83 -9.97 14.07
N ALA A 308 6.74 -10.42 14.69
CA ALA A 308 5.90 -11.48 14.16
C ALA A 308 5.41 -11.15 12.75
N LEU A 309 4.87 -9.93 12.56
CA LEU A 309 4.41 -9.46 11.25
C LEU A 309 5.56 -9.42 10.23
N GLY A 310 6.74 -8.94 10.62
CA GLY A 310 7.93 -8.93 9.77
C GLY A 310 8.36 -10.36 9.37
N ARG A 311 8.30 -11.33 10.31
CA ARG A 311 8.58 -12.75 10.03
C ARG A 311 7.59 -13.35 9.03
N TYR A 312 6.29 -13.06 9.21
CA TYR A 312 5.26 -13.47 8.25
C TYR A 312 5.52 -12.88 6.86
N LEU A 313 5.78 -11.58 6.76
CA LEU A 313 6.05 -10.94 5.47
C LEU A 313 7.31 -11.50 4.79
N TYR A 314 8.33 -11.85 5.57
CA TYR A 314 9.55 -12.46 5.05
C TYR A 314 9.37 -13.93 4.61
N SER A 315 8.31 -14.60 5.05
CA SER A 315 7.96 -15.96 4.63
C SER A 315 7.15 -16.01 3.33
N LEU A 316 6.66 -14.86 2.83
CA LEU A 316 5.82 -14.81 1.62
C LEU A 316 6.67 -15.00 0.37
N GLU A 317 6.43 -16.11 -0.34
CA GLU A 317 7.07 -16.42 -1.62
C GLU A 317 6.09 -16.25 -2.79
N PRO A 318 6.57 -15.82 -3.97
CA PRO A 318 5.72 -15.69 -5.16
C PRO A 318 5.12 -17.04 -5.55
N PRO A 319 3.79 -17.14 -5.63
CA PRO A 319 3.16 -18.37 -6.11
C PRO A 319 3.45 -18.58 -7.60
N SER A 320 3.54 -19.83 -8.01
CA SER A 320 3.64 -20.20 -9.42
C SER A 320 2.38 -19.76 -10.19
N ASN A 321 2.58 -19.26 -11.41
CA ASN A 321 1.45 -18.94 -12.27
C ASN A 321 0.64 -20.24 -12.59
N PRO A 322 -0.63 -20.32 -12.23
CA PRO A 322 -1.45 -21.51 -12.48
C PRO A 322 -1.75 -21.73 -13.98
N ASN A 323 -1.59 -20.67 -14.79
CA ASN A 323 -1.78 -20.69 -16.25
C ASN A 323 -0.49 -20.22 -16.94
N PRO A 324 0.62 -20.99 -16.82
CA PRO A 324 1.89 -20.55 -17.35
C PRO A 324 1.83 -20.42 -18.87
N PRO A 325 2.42 -19.38 -19.45
CA PRO A 325 2.54 -19.24 -20.90
C PRO A 325 3.29 -20.41 -21.54
N ASN A 326 3.10 -20.57 -22.86
CA ASN A 326 3.80 -21.61 -23.63
C ASN A 326 5.33 -21.47 -23.46
N ALA A 327 6.00 -22.57 -23.11
CA ALA A 327 7.42 -22.59 -22.77
C ALA A 327 8.33 -22.10 -23.93
N THR A 328 7.99 -22.41 -25.17
CA THR A 328 8.75 -21.95 -26.35
C THR A 328 8.64 -20.44 -26.52
N THR A 329 7.40 -19.92 -26.41
CA THR A 329 7.14 -18.48 -26.47
C THR A 329 7.85 -17.73 -25.33
N ALA A 330 7.83 -18.28 -24.12
CA ALA A 330 8.54 -17.71 -22.97
C ALA A 330 10.07 -17.73 -23.15
N ALA A 331 10.63 -18.79 -23.75
CA ALA A 331 12.05 -18.86 -24.08
C ALA A 331 12.46 -17.81 -25.12
N ASP A 332 11.62 -17.58 -26.15
CA ASP A 332 11.80 -16.48 -27.09
C ASP A 332 11.77 -15.13 -26.38
N GLY A 333 10.80 -14.94 -25.49
CA GLY A 333 10.68 -13.73 -24.67
C GLY A 333 11.90 -13.46 -23.79
N ARG A 334 12.52 -14.51 -23.24
CA ARG A 334 13.78 -14.37 -22.49
C ARG A 334 14.92 -13.83 -23.39
N ARG A 335 14.99 -14.28 -24.65
CA ARG A 335 15.96 -13.73 -25.62
C ARG A 335 15.68 -12.27 -25.94
N VAL A 336 14.41 -11.92 -26.13
CA VAL A 336 13.98 -10.53 -26.33
C VAL A 336 14.35 -9.68 -25.10
N PHE A 337 14.05 -10.13 -23.88
CA PHE A 337 14.37 -9.44 -22.63
C PHE A 337 15.88 -9.10 -22.52
N SER A 338 16.75 -10.06 -22.88
CA SER A 338 18.19 -9.84 -22.88
C SER A 338 18.65 -8.91 -24.01
N ARG A 339 18.11 -9.09 -25.21
CA ARG A 339 18.43 -8.27 -26.40
C ARG A 339 18.07 -6.78 -26.18
N GLU A 340 16.94 -6.51 -25.55
CA GLU A 340 16.47 -5.16 -25.24
C GLU A 340 17.17 -4.52 -24.03
N GLY A 341 18.08 -5.26 -23.38
CA GLY A 341 18.86 -4.77 -22.24
C GLY A 341 18.07 -4.63 -20.94
N CYS A 342 16.89 -5.26 -20.81
CA CYS A 342 16.05 -5.20 -19.61
C CYS A 342 16.79 -5.72 -18.36
N ASN A 343 17.69 -6.69 -18.54
CA ASN A 343 18.49 -7.30 -17.49
C ASN A 343 19.53 -6.35 -16.85
N ALA A 344 19.80 -5.19 -17.43
CA ALA A 344 20.67 -4.17 -16.82
C ALA A 344 20.05 -3.60 -15.51
N CYS A 345 18.73 -3.49 -15.47
CA CYS A 345 17.99 -3.04 -14.29
C CYS A 345 17.24 -4.20 -13.62
N HIS A 346 16.63 -5.09 -14.39
CA HIS A 346 15.86 -6.23 -13.90
C HIS A 346 16.71 -7.52 -13.89
N THR A 347 17.73 -7.55 -13.02
CA THR A 347 18.74 -8.60 -12.94
C THR A 347 18.22 -9.85 -12.23
N ALA A 348 18.37 -11.02 -12.87
CA ALA A 348 18.04 -12.31 -12.23
C ALA A 348 18.94 -12.57 -10.99
N PRO A 349 18.51 -13.36 -10.00
CA PRO A 349 17.25 -14.13 -9.95
C PRO A 349 16.05 -13.34 -9.44
N LEU A 350 16.25 -12.15 -8.88
CA LEU A 350 15.18 -11.32 -8.30
C LEU A 350 14.49 -10.46 -9.36
N TYR A 351 15.05 -10.36 -10.56
CA TYR A 351 14.58 -9.47 -11.63
C TYR A 351 14.41 -8.02 -11.13
N THR A 352 15.35 -7.61 -10.32
CA THR A 352 15.63 -6.24 -9.89
C THR A 352 17.11 -6.13 -9.55
N SER A 353 17.73 -5.00 -9.87
CA SER A 353 19.07 -4.66 -9.39
C SER A 353 19.09 -4.14 -7.96
N ASN A 354 17.93 -3.98 -7.32
CA ASN A 354 17.81 -3.34 -6.01
C ASN A 354 18.46 -1.96 -5.94
N THR A 355 18.33 -1.17 -7.01
CA THR A 355 18.88 0.18 -7.16
C THR A 355 17.77 1.21 -7.30
N LEU A 356 18.17 2.48 -7.23
CA LEU A 356 17.32 3.64 -7.48
C LEU A 356 17.66 4.24 -8.85
N THR A 357 16.68 4.87 -9.48
CA THR A 357 16.86 5.74 -10.66
C THR A 357 16.31 7.14 -10.34
N PRO A 358 16.97 8.23 -10.72
CA PRO A 358 16.42 9.57 -10.52
C PRO A 358 15.13 9.74 -11.33
N SER A 359 14.16 10.43 -10.74
CA SER A 359 12.99 10.90 -11.49
C SER A 359 13.40 11.98 -12.51
N ASP A 360 12.54 12.20 -13.47
CA ASP A 360 12.81 13.24 -14.46
C ASP A 360 12.91 14.63 -13.79
N GLY A 361 13.91 15.41 -14.16
CA GLY A 361 14.19 16.72 -13.58
C GLY A 361 14.89 16.72 -12.21
N PHE A 362 15.18 15.56 -11.61
CA PHE A 362 15.92 15.49 -10.35
C PHE A 362 17.44 15.42 -10.58
N ILE A 363 18.18 16.36 -9.96
CA ILE A 363 19.65 16.38 -9.98
C ILE A 363 20.16 15.58 -8.78
N VAL A 364 20.85 14.48 -9.06
CA VAL A 364 21.38 13.58 -8.03
C VAL A 364 22.52 14.26 -7.25
N PRO A 365 22.42 14.43 -5.92
CA PRO A 365 23.52 14.94 -5.11
C PRO A 365 24.74 14.00 -5.18
N GLY A 366 25.94 14.57 -5.23
CA GLY A 366 27.17 13.79 -5.43
C GLY A 366 27.48 12.78 -4.31
N ASP A 367 27.09 13.07 -3.08
CA ASP A 367 27.22 12.15 -1.95
C ASP A 367 26.20 10.99 -2.02
N HIS A 368 25.03 11.19 -2.64
CA HIS A 368 24.03 10.14 -2.82
C HIS A 368 24.54 9.01 -3.73
N LEU A 369 25.34 9.35 -4.77
CA LEU A 369 25.96 8.35 -5.64
C LEU A 369 26.92 7.41 -4.88
N LYS A 370 27.49 7.88 -3.77
CA LYS A 370 28.39 7.08 -2.92
C LYS A 370 27.65 6.29 -1.86
N ARG A 371 26.52 6.77 -1.39
CA ARG A 371 25.76 6.22 -0.24
C ARG A 371 24.71 5.22 -0.66
N TYR A 372 24.04 5.48 -1.79
CA TYR A 372 22.91 4.67 -2.26
C TYR A 372 23.26 3.98 -3.56
N GLY A 373 22.67 2.84 -3.83
CA GLY A 373 22.81 2.18 -5.13
C GLY A 373 21.96 2.91 -6.16
N ILE A 374 22.58 3.77 -6.99
CA ILE A 374 21.88 4.61 -7.97
C ILE A 374 22.38 4.29 -9.37
N ILE A 375 21.44 3.99 -10.28
CA ILE A 375 21.68 4.08 -11.72
C ILE A 375 21.36 5.53 -12.11
N ASN A 376 22.40 6.36 -12.31
CA ASN A 376 22.24 7.79 -12.58
C ASN A 376 21.68 8.07 -13.98
N ARG A 377 20.49 7.52 -14.25
CA ARG A 377 19.75 7.68 -15.49
C ARG A 377 18.26 7.67 -15.22
N SER A 378 17.57 8.75 -15.54
CA SER A 378 16.10 8.77 -15.53
C SER A 378 15.54 7.84 -16.61
N VAL A 379 14.45 7.18 -16.32
CA VAL A 379 13.64 6.44 -17.29
C VAL A 379 12.46 7.27 -17.80
N GLY A 380 12.35 8.54 -17.40
CA GLY A 380 11.39 9.53 -17.90
C GLY A 380 9.95 9.29 -17.47
N THR A 381 9.70 8.51 -16.41
CA THR A 381 8.35 8.34 -15.85
C THR A 381 7.91 9.59 -15.11
N ASP A 382 6.59 9.74 -14.92
CA ASP A 382 5.99 10.87 -14.21
C ASP A 382 6.71 11.15 -12.87
N PRO A 383 7.21 12.36 -12.64
CA PRO A 383 8.00 12.70 -11.46
C PRO A 383 7.16 13.07 -10.22
N GLU A 384 5.84 13.21 -10.34
CA GLU A 384 4.97 13.80 -9.30
C GLU A 384 5.15 13.09 -7.96
N LEU A 385 5.09 11.75 -7.93
CA LEU A 385 5.25 10.98 -6.70
C LEU A 385 6.65 11.15 -6.07
N ALA A 386 7.69 11.26 -6.89
CA ALA A 386 9.07 11.39 -6.42
C ALA A 386 9.48 12.79 -5.99
N LEU A 387 8.80 13.84 -6.49
CA LEU A 387 9.18 15.24 -6.25
C LEU A 387 8.17 16.01 -5.40
N ARG A 388 6.89 15.62 -5.42
CA ARG A 388 5.80 16.43 -4.90
C ARG A 388 4.93 15.69 -3.87
N THR A 389 5.54 14.76 -3.12
CA THR A 389 4.91 14.08 -1.98
C THR A 389 5.84 14.10 -0.77
N ARG A 390 5.29 13.90 0.42
CA ARG A 390 6.06 13.77 1.67
C ARG A 390 6.83 12.43 1.78
N LYS A 391 6.83 11.66 0.70
CA LYS A 391 7.67 10.47 0.50
C LYS A 391 8.59 10.63 -0.72
N GLY A 392 8.64 11.82 -1.28
CA GLY A 392 9.41 12.14 -2.48
C GLY A 392 10.88 12.32 -2.21
N THR A 393 11.70 11.33 -2.57
CA THR A 393 13.17 11.33 -2.41
C THR A 393 13.90 11.84 -3.66
N GLY A 394 13.19 12.13 -4.73
CA GLY A 394 13.76 12.40 -6.07
C GLY A 394 14.04 11.13 -6.88
N TYR A 395 13.81 9.95 -6.31
CA TYR A 395 14.10 8.67 -6.94
C TYR A 395 12.87 7.80 -7.12
N TYR A 396 13.01 6.81 -8.01
CA TYR A 396 12.19 5.61 -8.06
C TYR A 396 13.07 4.37 -7.91
N LYS A 397 12.63 3.38 -7.12
CA LYS A 397 13.32 2.10 -7.06
C LYS A 397 13.04 1.27 -8.31
N VAL A 398 14.00 0.46 -8.73
CA VAL A 398 13.79 -0.57 -9.75
C VAL A 398 12.96 -1.70 -9.12
N PRO A 399 11.71 -1.93 -9.54
CA PRO A 399 10.87 -2.96 -8.95
C PRO A 399 11.31 -4.36 -9.39
N SER A 400 11.09 -5.37 -8.54
CA SER A 400 11.19 -6.77 -8.95
C SER A 400 10.07 -7.12 -9.93
N LEU A 401 10.37 -7.94 -10.94
CA LEU A 401 9.38 -8.49 -11.85
C LEU A 401 8.83 -9.86 -11.39
N LYS A 402 9.32 -10.42 -10.29
CA LYS A 402 8.78 -11.67 -9.75
C LYS A 402 7.31 -11.51 -9.36
N GLY A 403 6.49 -12.47 -9.75
CA GLY A 403 5.06 -12.46 -9.45
C GLY A 403 4.26 -11.42 -10.23
N VAL A 404 4.79 -10.88 -11.31
CA VAL A 404 4.10 -9.82 -12.07
C VAL A 404 2.78 -10.31 -12.69
N TRP A 405 2.61 -11.62 -12.89
CA TRP A 405 1.42 -12.24 -13.47
C TRP A 405 0.14 -12.04 -12.64
N TYR A 406 0.28 -11.90 -11.30
CA TYR A 406 -0.87 -11.64 -10.42
C TYR A 406 -1.01 -10.15 -10.05
N ARG A 407 -0.10 -9.28 -10.47
CA ARG A 407 -0.12 -7.84 -10.13
C ARG A 407 -0.84 -7.03 -11.19
N GLY A 408 -1.14 -5.80 -10.86
CA GLY A 408 -1.77 -4.78 -11.70
C GLY A 408 -2.73 -3.92 -10.88
N PRO A 409 -2.93 -2.68 -11.25
CA PRO A 409 -2.30 -1.94 -12.34
C PRO A 409 -0.81 -1.68 -12.11
N PHE A 410 -0.09 -1.32 -13.17
CA PHE A 410 1.35 -1.10 -13.20
C PHE A 410 1.72 0.38 -13.24
N GLN A 411 3.02 0.67 -13.20
CA GLN A 411 3.65 1.97 -13.03
C GLN A 411 3.43 2.50 -11.59
N HIS A 412 4.28 3.40 -11.11
CA HIS A 412 4.23 3.87 -9.71
C HIS A 412 2.92 4.55 -9.31
N ALA A 413 2.13 5.04 -10.26
CA ALA A 413 0.79 5.62 -10.03
C ALA A 413 -0.37 4.66 -10.40
N GLY A 414 -0.10 3.41 -10.80
CA GLY A 414 -1.13 2.48 -11.23
C GLY A 414 -1.80 2.86 -12.55
N ALA A 415 -1.12 3.60 -13.41
CA ALA A 415 -1.71 4.20 -14.61
C ALA A 415 -1.81 3.26 -15.82
N VAL A 416 -1.22 2.06 -15.75
CA VAL A 416 -1.21 1.05 -16.82
C VAL A 416 -1.85 -0.23 -16.32
N ARG A 417 -2.87 -0.72 -17.01
CA ARG A 417 -3.71 -1.82 -16.50
C ARG A 417 -3.09 -3.20 -16.69
N THR A 418 -2.47 -3.47 -17.85
CA THR A 418 -1.94 -4.79 -18.22
C THR A 418 -0.52 -4.71 -18.76
N LEU A 419 0.16 -5.85 -18.90
CA LEU A 419 1.49 -5.91 -19.51
C LEU A 419 1.44 -5.60 -21.01
N GLU A 420 0.37 -5.97 -21.71
CA GLU A 420 0.18 -5.63 -23.12
C GLU A 420 0.10 -4.10 -23.30
N GLU A 421 -0.69 -3.44 -22.46
CA GLU A 421 -0.75 -1.96 -22.44
C GLU A 421 0.60 -1.36 -22.05
N TRP A 422 1.37 -2.00 -21.15
CA TRP A 422 2.69 -1.53 -20.75
C TRP A 422 3.65 -1.44 -21.94
N PHE A 423 3.61 -2.42 -22.83
CA PHE A 423 4.46 -2.48 -24.02
C PHE A 423 3.80 -1.90 -25.29
N ASP A 424 2.61 -1.31 -25.19
CA ASP A 424 1.99 -0.58 -26.30
C ASP A 424 2.60 0.84 -26.43
N PRO A 425 3.22 1.20 -27.56
CA PRO A 425 3.76 2.54 -27.76
C PRO A 425 2.70 3.66 -27.66
N ALA A 426 1.42 3.35 -27.93
CA ALA A 426 0.33 4.33 -27.81
C ALA A 426 0.14 4.85 -26.37
N ARG A 427 0.59 4.09 -25.34
CA ARG A 427 0.52 4.56 -23.96
C ARG A 427 1.30 5.84 -23.69
N LEU A 428 2.36 6.12 -24.48
CA LEU A 428 3.20 7.32 -24.28
C LEU A 428 2.44 8.63 -24.40
N GLY A 429 1.31 8.64 -25.10
CA GLY A 429 0.41 9.82 -25.16
C GLY A 429 -0.28 10.12 -23.81
N ARG A 430 -0.33 9.14 -22.90
CA ARG A 430 -0.99 9.24 -21.59
C ARG A 430 -0.03 8.98 -20.42
N VAL A 431 0.84 7.98 -20.55
CA VAL A 431 1.80 7.55 -19.50
C VAL A 431 3.21 7.62 -20.06
N PRO A 432 4.00 8.64 -19.70
CA PRO A 432 5.34 8.85 -20.23
C PRO A 432 6.37 7.86 -19.68
N GLY A 433 7.52 7.86 -20.27
CA GLY A 433 8.73 7.18 -19.79
C GLY A 433 8.78 5.67 -20.02
N HIS A 434 9.83 5.06 -19.50
CA HIS A 434 10.15 3.63 -19.60
C HIS A 434 9.95 3.09 -21.04
N ARG A 435 10.70 3.64 -21.98
CA ARG A 435 10.50 3.40 -23.43
C ARG A 435 11.04 2.04 -23.92
N PHE A 436 11.61 1.23 -23.03
CA PHE A 436 12.16 -0.08 -23.35
C PHE A 436 11.05 -1.02 -23.82
N GLY A 437 11.30 -1.73 -24.91
CA GLY A 437 10.36 -2.68 -25.50
C GLY A 437 9.20 -2.07 -26.29
N LEU A 438 9.11 -0.73 -26.44
CA LEU A 438 8.02 -0.09 -27.20
C LEU A 438 8.21 -0.13 -28.72
N THR A 439 9.42 -0.42 -29.19
CA THR A 439 9.74 -0.56 -30.62
C THR A 439 9.71 -2.00 -31.13
N LEU A 440 9.32 -2.94 -30.26
CA LEU A 440 9.24 -4.36 -30.57
C LEU A 440 8.17 -4.66 -31.62
N THR A 441 8.43 -5.67 -32.43
CA THR A 441 7.39 -6.27 -33.29
C THR A 441 6.26 -6.85 -32.44
N PRO A 442 5.04 -7.00 -32.97
CA PRO A 442 3.96 -7.63 -32.22
C PRO A 442 4.29 -9.05 -31.73
N ALA A 443 5.10 -9.81 -32.48
CA ALA A 443 5.55 -11.15 -32.08
C ALA A 443 6.51 -11.10 -30.89
N ASP A 444 7.55 -10.27 -30.97
CA ASP A 444 8.51 -10.08 -29.89
C ASP A 444 7.86 -9.54 -28.61
N ARG A 445 6.89 -8.64 -28.76
CA ARG A 445 6.12 -8.10 -27.65
C ARG A 445 5.34 -9.20 -26.91
N ARG A 446 4.60 -10.04 -27.64
CA ARG A 446 3.91 -11.18 -27.04
C ARG A 446 4.86 -12.15 -26.37
N ALA A 447 6.00 -12.44 -27.00
CA ALA A 447 7.02 -13.30 -26.40
C ALA A 447 7.59 -12.70 -25.11
N LEU A 448 7.88 -11.39 -25.09
CA LEU A 448 8.38 -10.69 -23.90
C LEU A 448 7.36 -10.74 -22.76
N VAL A 449 6.09 -10.45 -23.00
CA VAL A 449 5.02 -10.56 -22.01
C VAL A 449 4.94 -11.99 -21.48
N ALA A 450 4.91 -12.99 -22.35
CA ALA A 450 4.90 -14.40 -21.94
C ALA A 450 6.09 -14.77 -21.05
N PHE A 451 7.29 -14.29 -21.33
CA PHE A 451 8.43 -14.50 -20.44
C PHE A 451 8.24 -13.84 -19.06
N ILE A 452 7.83 -12.59 -19.03
CA ILE A 452 7.63 -11.83 -17.79
C ILE A 452 6.57 -12.49 -16.91
N GLU A 453 5.52 -13.06 -17.50
CA GLU A 453 4.47 -13.80 -16.78
C GLU A 453 4.92 -15.15 -16.19
N THR A 454 6.10 -15.63 -16.55
CA THR A 454 6.73 -16.81 -15.91
C THR A 454 7.52 -16.47 -14.65
N LEU A 455 7.71 -15.19 -14.34
CA LEU A 455 8.54 -14.71 -13.20
C LEU A 455 7.69 -14.65 -11.87
#